data_9ef4b18059919f29cfa95ceb0eb0a99f
#
_entry.id   9ef4b18059919f29cfa95ceb0eb0a99f
#
_cell.length_a   1.000
_cell.length_b   1.000
_cell.length_c   1.000
_cell.angle_alpha   90.00
_cell.angle_beta   90.00
_cell.angle_gamma   90.00
#
_symmetry.space_group_name_H-M   'P 1'
#
loop_
_entity.id
_entity.type
_entity.pdbx_description
1 polymer ?
#
loop_
_entity_poly.entity_id
_entity_poly.type
_entity_poly.pdbx_seq_one_letter_code
_entity_poly.pdbx_strand_id
1 'polypeptide(L)'
;MSENLANPRAELFDVIRYFGSRKKIFNVHFRNIRGVRDDFTAEMFPDEGDIDFVQALKVYREIGYEDMLMPDHVPVVVPSDPNAQRENFPFAFGYIRGLMQAERSIT
;
A
#
# COMPACT_ATOMS: atom_id res chain seq x y z
N MET A 1 4.64 7.57 17.54
CA MET A 1 5.73 7.68 16.56
C MET A 1 5.80 9.10 16.06
N SER A 2 6.99 9.68 16.08
CA SER A 2 7.20 10.97 15.44
C SER A 2 7.22 10.75 13.93
N GLU A 3 6.52 11.58 13.20
CA GLU A 3 6.56 11.53 11.75
C GLU A 3 7.81 12.22 11.23
N ASN A 4 8.47 11.60 10.30
CA ASN A 4 9.57 12.21 9.59
C ASN A 4 8.99 13.07 8.47
N LEU A 5 9.00 14.39 8.66
CA LEU A 5 8.43 15.32 7.69
C LEU A 5 9.17 15.34 6.35
N ALA A 6 10.44 14.98 6.33
CA ALA A 6 11.22 14.92 5.09
C ALA A 6 10.91 13.68 4.26
N ASN A 7 10.44 12.61 4.91
CA ASN A 7 10.07 11.37 4.25
C ASN A 7 8.91 10.73 5.02
N PRO A 8 7.69 11.20 4.78
CA PRO A 8 6.52 10.64 5.46
C PRO A 8 6.44 9.14 5.27
N ARG A 9 6.09 8.44 6.34
CA ARG A 9 5.94 6.97 6.33
C ARG A 9 7.24 6.18 6.17
N ALA A 10 8.40 6.81 6.28
CA ALA A 10 9.69 6.08 6.27
C ALA A 10 9.76 5.04 7.39
N GLU A 11 9.19 5.35 8.54
CA GLU A 11 9.11 4.43 9.69
C GLU A 11 8.34 3.14 9.37
N LEU A 12 7.38 3.20 8.46
CA LEU A 12 6.64 2.03 8.03
C LEU A 12 7.55 0.97 7.44
N PHE A 13 8.53 1.38 6.65
CA PHE A 13 9.47 0.43 6.03
C PHE A 13 10.33 -0.26 7.07
N ASP A 14 10.73 0.45 8.11
CA ASP A 14 11.47 -0.14 9.22
C ASP A 14 10.62 -1.16 10.00
N VAL A 15 9.34 -0.86 10.19
CA VAL A 15 8.39 -1.79 10.83
C VAL A 15 8.22 -3.04 9.98
N ILE A 16 8.08 -2.88 8.66
CA ILE A 16 7.97 -4.02 7.74
C ILE A 16 9.22 -4.89 7.83
N ARG A 17 10.39 -4.30 7.83
CA ARG A 17 11.66 -5.04 7.96
C ARG A 17 11.76 -5.75 9.29
N TYR A 18 11.34 -5.10 10.37
CA TYR A 18 11.40 -5.68 11.71
C TYR A 18 10.58 -6.97 11.80
N PHE A 19 9.31 -6.91 11.42
CA PHE A 19 8.44 -8.09 11.46
C PHE A 19 8.72 -9.06 10.33
N GLY A 20 9.05 -8.55 9.16
CA GLY A 20 9.31 -9.36 7.97
C GLY A 20 10.55 -10.21 8.09
N SER A 21 11.64 -9.68 8.66
CA SER A 21 12.87 -10.44 8.89
C SER A 21 12.66 -11.59 9.88
N ARG A 22 11.62 -11.51 10.70
CA ARG A 22 11.24 -12.54 11.67
C ARG A 22 10.15 -13.46 11.14
N LYS A 23 9.76 -13.32 9.87
CA LYS A 23 8.70 -14.12 9.23
C LYS A 23 7.37 -14.02 9.96
N LYS A 24 7.02 -12.84 10.43
CA LYS A 24 5.79 -12.57 11.18
C LYS A 24 4.74 -11.78 10.40
N ILE A 25 4.92 -11.60 9.10
CA ILE A 25 3.93 -10.97 8.23
C ILE A 25 3.26 -12.06 7.42
N PHE A 26 1.95 -12.22 7.60
CA PHE A 26 1.18 -13.33 7.00
C PHE A 26 0.18 -12.86 5.97
N ASN A 27 -0.20 -11.58 6.02
CA ASN A 27 -1.10 -10.95 5.06
C ASN A 27 -0.84 -9.45 5.05
N VAL A 28 -1.03 -8.82 3.91
CA VAL A 28 -0.82 -7.39 3.75
C VAL A 28 -2.06 -6.75 3.13
N HIS A 29 -2.66 -5.82 3.84
CA HIS A 29 -3.62 -4.89 3.27
C HIS A 29 -2.82 -3.76 2.61
N PHE A 30 -2.67 -3.85 1.31
CA PHE A 30 -1.85 -2.95 0.50
C PHE A 30 -2.69 -1.73 0.11
N ARG A 31 -2.85 -0.85 1.07
CA ARG A 31 -3.76 0.29 1.05
C ARG A 31 -2.99 1.56 1.32
N ASN A 32 -3.32 2.60 0.58
CA ASN A 32 -2.69 3.90 0.78
C ASN A 32 -3.60 4.86 1.54
N ILE A 33 -3.00 5.79 2.24
CA ILE A 33 -3.69 6.85 2.97
C ILE A 33 -2.97 8.17 2.73
N ARG A 34 -3.66 9.28 3.05
CA ARG A 34 -3.07 10.61 3.07
C ARG A 34 -3.43 11.30 4.37
N GLY A 35 -2.41 11.88 5.03
CA GLY A 35 -2.61 12.62 6.27
C GLY A 35 -1.85 12.06 7.45
N VAL A 36 -2.24 12.50 8.63
CA VAL A 36 -1.61 12.13 9.91
C VAL A 36 -2.58 11.30 10.74
N ARG A 37 -2.08 10.75 11.85
CA ARG A 37 -2.77 9.79 12.70
C ARG A 37 -4.23 10.16 13.02
N ASP A 38 -4.47 11.42 13.40
CA ASP A 38 -5.78 11.87 13.86
C ASP A 38 -6.57 12.66 12.81
N ASP A 39 -6.00 12.80 11.60
CA ASP A 39 -6.63 13.54 10.50
C ASP A 39 -6.09 12.97 9.17
N PHE A 40 -6.78 11.98 8.63
CA PHE A 40 -6.34 11.32 7.42
C PHE A 40 -7.49 10.95 6.48
N THR A 41 -7.18 10.86 5.20
CA THR A 41 -8.06 10.33 4.18
C THR A 41 -7.63 8.91 3.85
N ALA A 42 -8.54 7.96 4.04
CA ALA A 42 -8.24 6.54 3.96
C ALA A 42 -8.54 5.92 2.58
N GLU A 43 -9.55 6.43 1.91
CA GLU A 43 -10.00 5.84 0.65
C GLU A 43 -9.27 6.49 -0.54
N MET A 44 -7.97 6.21 -0.66
CA MET A 44 -7.11 6.75 -1.71
C MET A 44 -6.85 5.69 -2.79
N PHE A 45 -6.68 6.13 -4.04
CA PHE A 45 -6.09 5.26 -5.05
C PHE A 45 -4.65 4.93 -4.66
N PRO A 46 -4.13 3.76 -5.07
CA PRO A 46 -2.80 3.31 -4.62
C PRO A 46 -1.67 4.30 -4.86
N ASP A 47 -1.75 5.09 -5.93
CA ASP A 47 -0.72 6.05 -6.32
C ASP A 47 -0.89 7.45 -5.73
N GLU A 48 -1.96 7.70 -4.97
CA GLU A 48 -2.33 9.05 -4.51
C GLU A 48 -2.02 9.30 -3.03
N GLY A 49 -1.69 8.29 -2.27
CA GLY A 49 -1.44 8.42 -0.84
C GLY A 49 -0.01 8.79 -0.48
N ASP A 50 0.23 8.88 0.81
CA ASP A 50 1.54 9.27 1.35
C ASP A 50 2.57 8.15 1.33
N ILE A 51 2.13 6.90 1.15
CA ILE A 51 3.02 5.75 1.12
C ILE A 51 3.51 5.55 -0.31
N ASP A 52 4.83 5.51 -0.49
CA ASP A 52 5.44 5.13 -1.76
C ASP A 52 5.34 3.62 -1.93
N PHE A 53 4.40 3.18 -2.76
CA PHE A 53 4.15 1.75 -2.98
C PHE A 53 5.27 1.07 -3.76
N VAL A 54 6.01 1.80 -4.57
CA VAL A 54 7.20 1.23 -5.24
C VAL A 54 8.23 0.84 -4.18
N GLN A 55 8.49 1.74 -3.26
CA GLN A 55 9.43 1.47 -2.16
C GLN A 55 8.90 0.38 -1.23
N ALA A 56 7.62 0.42 -0.89
CA ALA A 56 7.00 -0.60 -0.06
C ALA A 56 7.17 -1.99 -0.68
N LEU A 57 6.92 -2.12 -1.97
CA LEU A 57 7.06 -3.40 -2.66
C LEU A 57 8.51 -3.90 -2.66
N LYS A 58 9.47 -3.00 -2.83
CA LYS A 58 10.90 -3.35 -2.72
C LYS A 58 11.23 -3.90 -1.34
N VAL A 59 10.67 -3.30 -0.28
CA VAL A 59 10.90 -3.76 1.09
C VAL A 59 10.27 -5.13 1.32
N TYR A 60 9.04 -5.37 0.83
CA TYR A 60 8.42 -6.69 0.92
C TYR A 60 9.24 -7.74 0.20
N ARG A 61 9.79 -7.42 -0.96
CA ARG A 61 10.68 -8.32 -1.68
C ARG A 61 11.98 -8.57 -0.92
N GLU A 62 12.57 -7.54 -0.34
CA GLU A 62 13.78 -7.62 0.47
C GLU A 62 13.63 -8.62 1.61
N ILE A 63 12.49 -8.64 2.29
CA ILE A 63 12.22 -9.56 3.40
C ILE A 63 11.75 -10.94 2.95
N GLY A 64 11.59 -11.16 1.65
CA GLY A 64 11.15 -12.45 1.11
C GLY A 64 9.68 -12.75 1.31
N TYR A 65 8.83 -11.72 1.35
CA TYR A 65 7.38 -11.91 1.48
C TYR A 65 6.81 -12.52 0.20
N GLU A 66 6.11 -13.65 0.31
CA GLU A 66 5.56 -14.39 -0.82
C GLU A 66 4.05 -14.53 -0.78
N ASP A 67 3.40 -13.98 0.22
CA ASP A 67 1.96 -14.12 0.40
C ASP A 67 1.17 -13.02 -0.33
N MET A 68 -0.09 -12.87 0.03
CA MET A 68 -1.03 -12.01 -0.70
C MET A 68 -0.84 -10.53 -0.38
N LEU A 69 -0.92 -9.70 -1.41
CA LEU A 69 -1.13 -8.26 -1.29
C LEU A 69 -2.58 -7.97 -1.68
N MET A 70 -3.36 -7.42 -0.77
CA MET A 70 -4.78 -7.17 -0.99
C MET A 70 -5.09 -5.68 -0.86
N PRO A 71 -5.73 -5.05 -1.85
CA PRO A 71 -6.24 -3.69 -1.72
C PRO A 71 -7.48 -3.72 -0.81
N ASP A 72 -7.31 -3.28 0.40
CA ASP A 72 -8.35 -3.34 1.44
C ASP A 72 -9.52 -2.40 1.13
N HIS A 73 -9.21 -1.15 0.86
CA HIS A 73 -10.19 -0.11 0.54
C HIS A 73 -9.80 0.63 -0.74
N VAL A 74 -10.81 1.04 -1.47
CA VAL A 74 -10.66 1.84 -2.69
C VAL A 74 -11.64 3.01 -2.66
N PRO A 75 -11.36 4.11 -3.37
CA PRO A 75 -12.25 5.26 -3.40
C PRO A 75 -13.65 4.92 -3.93
N VAL A 76 -14.63 5.63 -3.40
CA VAL A 76 -16.00 5.64 -3.91
C VAL A 76 -16.16 6.92 -4.71
N VAL A 77 -16.11 6.82 -6.03
CA VAL A 77 -16.14 7.99 -6.91
C VAL A 77 -17.55 8.59 -7.02
N VAL A 78 -18.57 7.74 -6.99
CA VAL A 78 -19.98 8.18 -7.02
C VAL A 78 -20.67 7.65 -5.77
N PRO A 79 -20.79 8.45 -4.70
CA PRO A 79 -21.33 7.98 -3.43
C PRO A 79 -22.75 7.40 -3.50
N SER A 80 -23.55 7.86 -4.47
CA SER A 80 -24.92 7.36 -4.68
C SER A 80 -25.00 6.06 -5.45
N ASP A 81 -23.88 5.61 -6.05
CA ASP A 81 -23.84 4.36 -6.81
C ASP A 81 -23.36 3.21 -5.91
N PRO A 82 -24.20 2.21 -5.64
CA PRO A 82 -23.80 1.08 -4.79
C PRO A 82 -22.67 0.24 -5.38
N ASN A 83 -22.35 0.39 -6.67
CA ASN A 83 -21.30 -0.34 -7.35
C ASN A 83 -20.01 0.47 -7.53
N ALA A 84 -19.99 1.73 -7.11
CA ALA A 84 -18.85 2.62 -7.38
C ALA A 84 -17.52 2.09 -6.80
N GLN A 85 -17.55 1.60 -5.58
CA GLN A 85 -16.36 1.00 -4.97
C GLN A 85 -15.92 -0.26 -5.71
N ARG A 86 -16.88 -1.08 -6.09
CA ARG A 86 -16.61 -2.32 -6.82
C ARG A 86 -15.91 -2.06 -8.15
N GLU A 87 -16.26 -0.99 -8.84
CA GLU A 87 -15.62 -0.61 -10.10
C GLU A 87 -14.17 -0.18 -9.92
N ASN A 88 -13.80 0.32 -8.75
CA ASN A 88 -12.45 0.78 -8.46
C ASN A 88 -11.51 -0.34 -8.01
N PHE A 89 -12.03 -1.49 -7.58
CA PHE A 89 -11.18 -2.63 -7.23
C PHE A 89 -10.35 -3.15 -8.41
N PRO A 90 -10.88 -3.28 -9.63
CA PRO A 90 -10.06 -3.69 -10.78
C PRO A 90 -8.86 -2.77 -11.02
N PHE A 91 -9.01 -1.46 -10.83
CA PHE A 91 -7.89 -0.53 -10.93
C PHE A 91 -6.82 -0.86 -9.89
N ALA A 92 -7.20 -1.06 -8.63
CA ALA A 92 -6.27 -1.37 -7.56
C ALA A 92 -5.54 -2.70 -7.80
N PHE A 93 -6.25 -3.74 -8.23
CA PHE A 93 -5.64 -5.02 -8.58
C PHE A 93 -4.66 -4.89 -9.74
N GLY A 94 -5.06 -4.16 -10.79
CA GLY A 94 -4.21 -3.93 -11.95
C GLY A 94 -2.96 -3.13 -11.60
N TYR A 95 -3.11 -2.12 -10.77
CA TYR A 95 -1.98 -1.31 -10.29
C TYR A 95 -0.97 -2.18 -9.53
N ILE A 96 -1.44 -2.99 -8.58
CA ILE A 96 -0.55 -3.87 -7.79
C ILE A 96 0.15 -4.87 -8.70
N ARG A 97 -0.56 -5.50 -9.62
CA ARG A 97 0.05 -6.45 -10.56
C ARG A 97 1.08 -5.79 -11.47
N GLY A 98 0.76 -4.62 -11.99
CA GLY A 98 1.68 -3.85 -12.83
C GLY A 98 2.93 -3.44 -12.07
N LEU A 99 2.75 -3.00 -10.83
CA LEU A 99 3.85 -2.62 -9.96
C LEU A 99 4.76 -3.81 -9.65
N MET A 100 4.20 -4.97 -9.36
CA MET A 100 4.96 -6.20 -9.13
C MET A 100 5.75 -6.61 -10.38
N GLN A 101 5.13 -6.51 -11.54
CA GLN A 101 5.79 -6.81 -12.81
C GLN A 101 6.94 -5.85 -13.08
N ALA A 102 6.72 -4.56 -12.89
CA ALA A 102 7.74 -3.54 -13.10
C ALA A 102 8.92 -3.73 -12.14
N GLU A 103 8.65 -3.98 -10.88
CA GLU A 103 9.68 -4.17 -9.86
C GLU A 103 10.56 -5.38 -10.18
N ARG A 104 9.96 -6.49 -10.61
CA ARG A 104 10.71 -7.68 -11.01
C ARG A 104 11.60 -7.43 -12.23
N SER A 105 11.16 -6.57 -13.15
CA SER A 105 11.90 -6.26 -14.38
C SER A 105 13.13 -5.39 -14.15
N ILE A 106 13.09 -4.55 -13.11
CA ILE A 106 14.16 -3.59 -12.80
C ILE A 106 15.26 -4.23 -11.96
N THR A 107 14.95 -5.25 -11.26
CA THR A 107 15.90 -5.96 -10.40
C THR A 107 16.31 -7.29 -11.01
#